data_37e06d9ed4161a2c95c14aa7c6e14788
#
_entry.id   37e06d9ed4161a2c95c14aa7c6e14788
#
_cell.length_a   1.000
_cell.length_b   1.000
_cell.length_c   1.000
_cell.angle_alpha   90.00
_cell.angle_beta   90.00
_cell.angle_gamma   90.00
#
_symmetry.space_group_name_H-M   'P 1'
#
loop_
_entity.id
_entity.type
_entity.pdbx_description
1 polymer ?
#
loop_
_entity_poly.entity_id
_entity_poly.type
_entity_poly.pdbx_seq_one_letter_code
_entity_poly.pdbx_strand_id
1 'polypeptide(L)'
;AVAITDHGVVQAFPEASHAGKDIKILYGCEGYLLEDRDLIAEDGTINYKGRPTNHVIVFAKNRDGLKNLYRLVSMSHLNYFYKKPRMPKSVLTKYREGLIIGSACEAGEVYQAILHEESEAELKRLVEFYDYLEIQPLINNRFLIEGGHVKDEEALREINRKIIALGEQYGKPVVATCDAHYFDAEEALYRRIIMAGQGFKDVEGDEGLYFR
;
A
#
# COMPACT_ATOMS: atom_id res chain seq x y z
N ALA A 1 1.50 -7.59 18.40
CA ALA A 1 1.75 -6.28 17.76
C ALA A 1 0.59 -5.90 16.85
N VAL A 2 0.37 -4.62 16.66
CA VAL A 2 -0.59 -4.10 15.67
C VAL A 2 0.11 -3.02 14.82
N ALA A 3 -0.18 -3.00 13.52
CA ALA A 3 0.32 -2.01 12.60
C ALA A 3 -0.72 -0.91 12.37
N ILE A 4 -0.26 0.34 12.30
CA ILE A 4 -1.07 1.50 11.95
C ILE A 4 -0.53 2.01 10.61
N THR A 5 -1.33 1.92 9.56
CA THR A 5 -0.93 2.21 8.18
C THR A 5 -2.00 3.00 7.42
N ASP A 6 -2.53 4.05 8.04
CA ASP A 6 -3.54 4.92 7.41
C ASP A 6 -3.06 5.50 6.07
N HIS A 7 -3.97 5.71 5.15
CA HIS A 7 -3.70 6.26 3.82
C HIS A 7 -3.14 7.68 3.84
N GLY A 8 -1.87 7.83 3.55
CA GLY A 8 -1.20 9.11 3.35
C GLY A 8 -1.04 9.98 4.59
N VAL A 9 -1.37 9.46 5.79
CA VAL A 9 -1.42 10.24 7.03
C VAL A 9 -0.89 9.44 8.23
N VAL A 10 -0.70 10.12 9.36
CA VAL A 10 -0.16 9.55 10.61
C VAL A 10 -0.89 10.03 11.87
N GLN A 11 -2.13 10.54 11.72
CA GLN A 11 -2.87 11.15 12.83
C GLN A 11 -3.22 10.15 13.95
N ALA A 12 -3.39 8.87 13.62
CA ALA A 12 -3.72 7.84 14.61
C ALA A 12 -2.56 7.46 15.54
N PHE A 13 -1.32 7.89 15.28
CA PHE A 13 -0.15 7.49 16.07
C PHE A 13 -0.23 7.83 17.54
N PRO A 14 -0.61 9.06 17.98
CA PRO A 14 -0.71 9.39 19.39
C PRO A 14 -1.77 8.56 20.10
N GLU A 15 -2.92 8.38 19.47
CA GLU A 15 -4.03 7.58 20.05
C GLU A 15 -3.65 6.11 20.18
N ALA A 16 -3.10 5.51 19.10
CA ALA A 16 -2.61 4.15 19.10
C ALA A 16 -1.52 3.92 20.16
N SER A 17 -0.57 4.87 20.29
CA SER A 17 0.46 4.82 21.34
C SER A 17 -0.12 4.86 22.74
N HIS A 18 -1.20 5.61 22.94
CA HIS A 18 -1.85 5.76 24.24
C HIS A 18 -2.68 4.51 24.59
N ALA A 19 -3.39 3.96 23.63
CA ALA A 19 -4.21 2.76 23.79
C ALA A 19 -3.36 1.48 23.89
N GLY A 20 -2.26 1.41 23.16
CA GLY A 20 -1.43 0.21 23.00
C GLY A 20 -0.39 -0.02 24.12
N LYS A 21 -0.73 0.24 25.40
CA LYS A 21 0.24 0.11 26.52
C LYS A 21 0.85 -1.28 26.65
N ASP A 22 0.07 -2.31 26.35
CA ASP A 22 0.45 -3.72 26.52
C ASP A 22 0.70 -4.44 25.19
N ILE A 23 0.67 -3.70 24.08
CA ILE A 23 0.87 -4.26 22.76
C ILE A 23 1.87 -3.41 21.95
N LYS A 24 2.75 -4.06 21.20
CA LYS A 24 3.70 -3.33 20.35
C LYS A 24 2.97 -2.68 19.17
N ILE A 25 3.10 -1.36 19.05
CA ILE A 25 2.61 -0.61 17.90
C ILE A 25 3.71 -0.51 16.84
N LEU A 26 3.36 -0.85 15.59
CA LEU A 26 4.19 -0.66 14.41
C LEU A 26 3.69 0.59 13.68
N TYR A 27 4.50 1.63 13.68
CA TYR A 27 4.16 2.93 13.09
C TYR A 27 4.48 2.93 11.60
N GLY A 28 3.48 3.10 10.76
CA GLY A 28 3.62 3.13 9.31
C GLY A 28 2.59 4.04 8.64
N CYS A 29 2.64 4.08 7.34
CA CYS A 29 1.70 4.81 6.49
C CYS A 29 1.52 4.04 5.19
N GLU A 30 0.32 3.93 4.70
CA GLU A 30 0.07 3.50 3.33
C GLU A 30 0.17 4.72 2.40
N GLY A 31 1.29 4.80 1.68
CA GLY A 31 1.60 5.92 0.80
C GLY A 31 1.06 5.73 -0.62
N TYR A 32 0.93 6.83 -1.35
CA TYR A 32 0.60 6.84 -2.78
C TYR A 32 1.88 6.98 -3.60
N LEU A 33 2.54 5.85 -3.86
CA LEU A 33 3.81 5.78 -4.57
C LEU A 33 3.64 6.23 -6.02
N LEU A 34 4.52 7.11 -6.46
CA LEU A 34 4.63 7.57 -7.84
C LEU A 34 5.95 7.07 -8.42
N GLU A 35 5.89 6.24 -9.47
CA GLU A 35 7.09 5.99 -10.29
C GLU A 35 7.43 7.28 -11.04
N ASP A 36 8.59 7.85 -10.74
CA ASP A 36 8.98 9.18 -11.21
C ASP A 36 10.27 9.19 -12.03
N ARG A 37 10.85 8.03 -12.32
CA ARG A 37 12.11 7.92 -13.07
C ARG A 37 12.13 8.72 -14.37
N ASP A 38 11.04 8.65 -15.14
CA ASP A 38 10.90 9.33 -16.42
C ASP A 38 10.15 10.68 -16.31
N LEU A 39 9.92 11.16 -15.08
CA LEU A 39 9.18 12.38 -14.80
C LEU A 39 10.05 13.49 -14.21
N ILE A 40 11.34 13.21 -13.97
CA ILE A 40 12.30 14.15 -13.42
C ILE A 40 12.86 15.00 -14.57
N ALA A 41 12.62 16.31 -14.51
CA ALA A 41 13.17 17.27 -15.47
C ALA A 41 14.67 17.55 -15.18
N GLU A 42 15.37 18.20 -16.10
CA GLU A 42 16.79 18.55 -15.97
C GLU A 42 17.09 19.42 -14.75
N ASP A 43 16.14 20.27 -14.33
CA ASP A 43 16.23 21.10 -13.15
C ASP A 43 15.87 20.35 -11.83
N GLY A 44 15.59 19.04 -11.92
CA GLY A 44 15.21 18.19 -10.78
C GLY A 44 13.74 18.30 -10.35
N THR A 45 12.91 19.06 -11.09
CA THR A 45 11.47 19.08 -10.82
C THR A 45 10.80 17.78 -11.28
N ILE A 46 9.76 17.35 -10.55
CA ILE A 46 9.01 16.13 -10.85
C ILE A 46 7.64 16.49 -11.42
N ASN A 47 7.36 16.06 -12.65
CA ASN A 47 6.07 16.26 -13.28
C ASN A 47 5.05 15.21 -12.79
N TYR A 48 4.55 15.38 -11.56
CA TYR A 48 3.71 14.39 -10.86
C TYR A 48 2.21 14.53 -11.11
N LYS A 49 1.73 15.68 -11.61
CA LYS A 49 0.29 15.93 -11.76
C LYS A 49 -0.32 15.05 -12.84
N GLY A 50 -1.47 14.45 -12.54
CA GLY A 50 -2.20 13.58 -13.49
C GLY A 50 -1.60 12.18 -13.70
N ARG A 51 -0.47 11.86 -13.05
CA ARG A 51 0.14 10.54 -13.16
C ARG A 51 -0.52 9.53 -12.20
N PRO A 52 -0.61 8.24 -12.57
CA PRO A 52 -1.11 7.20 -11.68
C PRO A 52 -0.20 7.04 -10.46
N THR A 53 -0.74 6.44 -9.41
CA THR A 53 0.04 6.07 -8.22
C THR A 53 -0.37 4.68 -7.78
N ASN A 54 0.57 3.93 -7.23
CA ASN A 54 0.33 2.65 -6.57
C ASN A 54 0.38 2.82 -5.06
N HIS A 55 -0.14 1.85 -4.32
CA HIS A 55 0.00 1.82 -2.87
C HIS A 55 1.38 1.27 -2.46
N VAL A 56 1.89 1.74 -1.34
CA VAL A 56 3.14 1.29 -0.73
C VAL A 56 3.02 1.39 0.78
N ILE A 57 3.43 0.35 1.50
CA ILE A 57 3.52 0.41 2.96
C ILE A 57 4.90 0.90 3.36
N VAL A 58 4.94 1.89 4.24
CA VAL A 58 6.18 2.47 4.76
C VAL A 58 6.16 2.41 6.28
N PHE A 59 6.94 1.50 6.89
CA PHE A 59 7.08 1.39 8.33
C PHE A 59 8.34 2.08 8.85
N ALA A 60 8.24 2.66 10.04
CA ALA A 60 9.39 3.12 10.81
C ALA A 60 10.02 1.94 11.56
N LYS A 61 11.25 1.56 11.21
CA LYS A 61 12.04 0.52 11.89
C LYS A 61 12.66 1.02 13.20
N ASN A 62 12.98 2.29 13.25
CA ASN A 62 13.64 2.94 14.37
C ASN A 62 13.29 4.43 14.42
N ARG A 63 13.93 5.17 15.36
CA ARG A 63 13.66 6.59 15.58
C ARG A 63 14.01 7.47 14.37
N ASP A 64 15.05 7.15 13.63
CA ASP A 64 15.44 7.90 12.43
C ASP A 64 14.48 7.59 11.27
N GLY A 65 14.05 6.33 11.13
CA GLY A 65 12.97 5.95 10.23
C GLY A 65 11.67 6.69 10.53
N LEU A 66 11.29 6.87 11.81
CA LEU A 66 10.10 7.64 12.17
C LEU A 66 10.22 9.11 11.73
N LYS A 67 11.39 9.74 11.89
CA LYS A 67 11.63 11.08 11.37
C LYS A 67 11.52 11.14 9.84
N ASN A 68 12.07 10.13 9.17
CA ASN A 68 12.01 10.04 7.71
C ASN A 68 10.57 9.78 7.23
N LEU A 69 9.79 8.95 7.92
CA LEU A 69 8.37 8.78 7.63
C LEU A 69 7.61 10.11 7.73
N TYR A 70 7.81 10.88 8.81
CA TYR A 70 7.19 12.21 8.95
C TYR A 70 7.61 13.18 7.84
N ARG A 71 8.88 13.15 7.42
CA ARG A 71 9.34 13.95 6.27
C ARG A 71 8.64 13.56 4.99
N LEU A 72 8.55 12.26 4.70
CA LEU A 72 7.90 11.74 3.50
C LEU A 72 6.41 12.14 3.48
N VAL A 73 5.68 11.94 4.58
CA VAL A 73 4.28 12.36 4.69
C VAL A 73 4.15 13.88 4.52
N SER A 74 4.99 14.67 5.18
CA SER A 74 4.98 16.14 5.03
C SER A 74 5.24 16.56 3.59
N MET A 75 6.24 15.99 2.92
CA MET A 75 6.55 16.31 1.52
C MET A 75 5.43 15.88 0.57
N SER A 76 4.79 14.74 0.80
CA SER A 76 3.66 14.29 -0.02
C SER A 76 2.49 15.26 0.00
N HIS A 77 2.25 15.91 1.14
CA HIS A 77 1.20 16.92 1.29
C HIS A 77 1.62 18.32 0.83
N LEU A 78 2.84 18.75 1.12
CA LEU A 78 3.28 20.12 0.85
C LEU A 78 3.85 20.31 -0.56
N ASN A 79 4.54 19.30 -1.10
CA ASN A 79 5.27 19.41 -2.36
C ASN A 79 4.63 18.62 -3.50
N TYR A 80 3.99 17.48 -3.21
CA TYR A 80 3.54 16.52 -4.23
C TYR A 80 2.04 16.21 -4.18
N PHE A 81 1.25 17.06 -3.54
CA PHE A 81 -0.20 16.86 -3.47
C PHE A 81 -0.88 17.16 -4.82
N TYR A 82 -1.61 16.17 -5.33
CA TYR A 82 -2.56 16.33 -6.42
C TYR A 82 -3.68 15.31 -6.29
N LYS A 83 -4.86 15.74 -5.84
CA LYS A 83 -6.02 14.93 -5.44
C LYS A 83 -5.75 14.04 -4.22
N LYS A 84 -4.52 13.54 -4.05
CA LYS A 84 -4.02 12.75 -2.92
C LYS A 84 -2.54 13.05 -2.69
N PRO A 85 -2.01 12.79 -1.48
CA PRO A 85 -0.60 13.05 -1.16
C PRO A 85 0.30 12.01 -1.83
N ARG A 86 1.01 12.40 -2.89
CA ARG A 86 1.85 11.52 -3.69
C ARG A 86 3.25 11.41 -3.10
N MET A 87 3.82 10.23 -3.20
CA MET A 87 5.16 9.95 -2.71
C MET A 87 6.03 9.49 -3.89
N PRO A 88 6.82 10.39 -4.50
CA PRO A 88 7.72 10.01 -5.58
C PRO A 88 8.74 8.97 -5.11
N LYS A 89 9.00 7.96 -5.93
CA LYS A 89 9.89 6.83 -5.61
C LYS A 89 11.33 7.29 -5.36
N SER A 90 11.80 8.29 -6.11
CA SER A 90 13.10 8.92 -5.88
C SER A 90 13.21 9.59 -4.51
N VAL A 91 12.13 10.26 -4.06
CA VAL A 91 12.06 10.92 -2.75
C VAL A 91 12.01 9.87 -1.63
N LEU A 92 11.20 8.82 -1.79
CA LEU A 92 11.16 7.70 -0.83
C LEU A 92 12.54 7.03 -0.72
N THR A 93 13.21 6.80 -1.84
CA THR A 93 14.57 6.24 -1.87
C THR A 93 15.57 7.12 -1.13
N LYS A 94 15.49 8.44 -1.30
CA LYS A 94 16.37 9.41 -0.61
C LYS A 94 16.23 9.34 0.92
N TYR A 95 15.03 9.09 1.43
CA TYR A 95 14.74 9.04 2.87
C TYR A 95 14.52 7.60 3.39
N ARG A 96 15.00 6.59 2.67
CA ARG A 96 14.77 5.17 2.98
C ARG A 96 15.42 4.69 4.28
N GLU A 97 16.45 5.38 4.76
CA GLU A 97 17.17 4.97 5.96
C GLU A 97 16.24 4.82 7.17
N GLY A 98 16.32 3.68 7.85
CA GLY A 98 15.48 3.36 9.02
C GLY A 98 14.03 3.05 8.69
N LEU A 99 13.67 2.89 7.41
CA LEU A 99 12.34 2.46 6.96
C LEU A 99 12.35 0.99 6.53
N ILE A 100 11.16 0.40 6.54
CA ILE A 100 10.85 -0.91 5.94
C ILE A 100 9.72 -0.65 4.95
N ILE A 101 9.91 -1.12 3.71
CA ILE A 101 9.00 -0.86 2.60
C ILE A 101 8.30 -2.16 2.18
N GLY A 102 6.97 -2.16 2.21
CA GLY A 102 6.11 -3.26 1.81
C GLY A 102 5.38 -3.03 0.50
N SER A 103 5.04 -4.13 -0.19
CA SER A 103 4.41 -4.07 -1.52
C SER A 103 2.93 -3.67 -1.51
N ALA A 104 2.34 -3.51 -0.34
CA ALA A 104 0.94 -3.15 -0.11
C ALA A 104 -0.10 -4.14 -0.70
N CYS A 105 -1.32 -3.65 -0.92
CA CYS A 105 -2.49 -4.39 -1.37
C CYS A 105 -2.51 -4.64 -2.89
N GLU A 106 -3.70 -4.93 -3.44
CA GLU A 106 -3.89 -5.10 -4.89
C GLU A 106 -3.58 -3.83 -5.70
N ALA A 107 -3.67 -2.64 -5.09
CA ALA A 107 -3.27 -1.38 -5.71
C ALA A 107 -1.75 -1.14 -5.68
N GLY A 108 -0.97 -2.05 -5.12
CA GLY A 108 0.50 -2.02 -5.11
C GLY A 108 1.11 -2.41 -6.45
N GLU A 109 2.34 -1.95 -6.72
CA GLU A 109 3.02 -2.18 -8.01
C GLU A 109 3.21 -3.67 -8.33
N VAL A 110 3.56 -4.49 -7.33
CA VAL A 110 3.83 -5.93 -7.55
C VAL A 110 2.57 -6.67 -7.94
N TYR A 111 1.46 -6.42 -7.22
CA TYR A 111 0.17 -7.03 -7.54
C TYR A 111 -0.31 -6.61 -8.94
N GLN A 112 -0.24 -5.32 -9.24
CA GLN A 112 -0.65 -4.78 -10.53
C GLN A 112 0.20 -5.33 -11.69
N ALA A 113 1.51 -5.47 -11.48
CA ALA A 113 2.39 -6.06 -12.49
C ALA A 113 2.06 -7.54 -12.78
N ILE A 114 1.67 -8.30 -11.75
CA ILE A 114 1.21 -9.69 -11.92
C ILE A 114 -0.14 -9.73 -12.65
N LEU A 115 -1.08 -8.87 -12.25
CA LEU A 115 -2.41 -8.78 -12.86
C LEU A 115 -2.36 -8.42 -14.35
N HIS A 116 -1.39 -7.57 -14.75
CA HIS A 116 -1.19 -7.16 -16.14
C HIS A 116 -0.17 -8.03 -16.89
N GLU A 117 0.25 -9.15 -16.32
CA GLU A 117 1.18 -10.11 -16.94
C GLU A 117 2.50 -9.47 -17.39
N GLU A 118 3.03 -8.53 -16.59
CA GLU A 118 4.28 -7.85 -16.87
C GLU A 118 5.46 -8.85 -16.96
N SER A 119 6.52 -8.45 -17.67
CA SER A 119 7.67 -9.30 -17.87
C SER A 119 8.38 -9.67 -16.56
N GLU A 120 9.09 -10.82 -16.55
CA GLU A 120 9.88 -11.23 -15.39
C GLU A 120 10.97 -10.22 -15.02
N ALA A 121 11.53 -9.51 -16.02
CA ALA A 121 12.50 -8.46 -15.79
C ALA A 121 11.90 -7.28 -15.03
N GLU A 122 10.67 -6.91 -15.35
CA GLU A 122 9.94 -5.85 -14.66
C GLU A 122 9.51 -6.31 -13.25
N LEU A 123 8.99 -7.52 -13.11
CA LEU A 123 8.66 -8.10 -11.80
C LEU A 123 9.89 -8.12 -10.87
N LYS A 124 11.05 -8.53 -11.39
CA LYS A 124 12.32 -8.50 -10.65
C LYS A 124 12.64 -7.09 -10.17
N ARG A 125 12.61 -6.11 -11.08
CA ARG A 125 12.90 -4.71 -10.78
C ARG A 125 11.99 -4.15 -9.68
N LEU A 126 10.71 -4.49 -9.74
CA LEU A 126 9.74 -4.06 -8.73
C LEU A 126 10.00 -4.73 -7.38
N VAL A 127 10.15 -6.06 -7.35
CA VAL A 127 10.36 -6.83 -6.11
C VAL A 127 11.65 -6.41 -5.40
N GLU A 128 12.72 -6.11 -6.14
CA GLU A 128 14.00 -5.65 -5.56
C GLU A 128 13.85 -4.34 -4.77
N PHE A 129 12.88 -3.49 -5.10
CA PHE A 129 12.62 -2.24 -4.40
C PHE A 129 12.07 -2.45 -2.99
N TYR A 130 11.27 -3.49 -2.75
CA TYR A 130 10.58 -3.76 -1.49
C TYR A 130 11.45 -4.56 -0.51
N ASP A 131 11.23 -4.35 0.79
CA ASP A 131 11.87 -5.14 1.85
C ASP A 131 11.09 -6.42 2.14
N TYR A 132 9.76 -6.40 1.92
CA TYR A 132 8.87 -7.55 2.04
C TYR A 132 7.69 -7.42 1.06
N LEU A 133 7.02 -8.54 0.79
CA LEU A 133 5.83 -8.61 -0.05
C LEU A 133 4.61 -8.96 0.78
N GLU A 134 3.43 -8.58 0.30
CA GLU A 134 2.15 -8.85 0.97
C GLU A 134 1.23 -9.71 0.12
N ILE A 135 0.53 -10.61 0.79
CA ILE A 135 -0.65 -11.30 0.28
C ILE A 135 -1.84 -11.00 1.18
N GLN A 136 -3.03 -11.02 0.60
CA GLN A 136 -4.26 -10.71 1.33
C GLN A 136 -5.31 -11.81 1.14
N PRO A 137 -6.34 -11.87 2.03
CA PRO A 137 -7.48 -12.76 1.85
C PRO A 137 -8.15 -12.53 0.49
N LEU A 138 -8.58 -13.60 -0.18
CA LEU A 138 -9.16 -13.50 -1.53
C LEU A 138 -10.39 -12.59 -1.57
N ILE A 139 -11.14 -12.53 -0.47
CA ILE A 139 -12.35 -11.71 -0.39
C ILE A 139 -12.05 -10.21 -0.53
N ASN A 140 -10.85 -9.74 -0.12
CA ASN A 140 -10.46 -8.34 -0.27
C ASN A 140 -10.39 -7.92 -1.76
N ASN A 141 -10.12 -8.89 -2.64
CA ASN A 141 -9.91 -8.68 -4.06
C ASN A 141 -11.05 -9.24 -4.93
N ARG A 142 -12.19 -9.60 -4.32
CA ARG A 142 -13.34 -10.18 -5.01
C ARG A 142 -13.91 -9.24 -6.07
N PHE A 143 -13.86 -7.94 -5.85
CA PHE A 143 -14.26 -6.93 -6.81
C PHE A 143 -13.54 -7.05 -8.18
N LEU A 144 -12.34 -7.64 -8.23
CA LEU A 144 -11.61 -7.90 -9.48
C LEU A 144 -12.31 -8.98 -10.32
N ILE A 145 -13.00 -9.94 -9.68
CA ILE A 145 -13.84 -10.94 -10.39
C ILE A 145 -15.10 -10.26 -10.89
N GLU A 146 -15.76 -9.49 -10.04
CA GLU A 146 -17.01 -8.79 -10.36
C GLU A 146 -16.79 -7.74 -11.47
N GLY A 147 -15.63 -7.06 -11.47
CA GLY A 147 -15.21 -6.15 -12.52
C GLY A 147 -14.68 -6.82 -13.80
N GLY A 148 -14.60 -8.16 -13.83
CA GLY A 148 -14.10 -8.90 -14.99
C GLY A 148 -12.60 -8.80 -15.25
N HIS A 149 -11.83 -8.32 -14.26
CA HIS A 149 -10.36 -8.22 -14.35
C HIS A 149 -9.68 -9.59 -14.19
N VAL A 150 -10.28 -10.49 -13.41
CA VAL A 150 -9.86 -11.88 -13.27
C VAL A 150 -11.09 -12.80 -13.40
N LYS A 151 -10.84 -14.06 -13.78
CA LYS A 151 -11.92 -15.00 -14.11
C LYS A 151 -12.70 -15.49 -12.88
N ASP A 152 -11.99 -15.86 -11.81
CA ASP A 152 -12.55 -16.55 -10.64
C ASP A 152 -11.61 -16.46 -9.43
N GLU A 153 -12.02 -17.04 -8.30
CA GLU A 153 -11.20 -17.09 -7.08
C GLU A 153 -9.88 -17.85 -7.25
N GLU A 154 -9.83 -18.84 -8.15
CA GLU A 154 -8.57 -19.54 -8.41
C GLU A 154 -7.55 -18.62 -9.06
N ALA A 155 -7.98 -17.72 -9.96
CA ALA A 155 -7.11 -16.70 -10.53
C ALA A 155 -6.56 -15.74 -9.46
N LEU A 156 -7.37 -15.33 -8.48
CA LEU A 156 -6.90 -14.55 -7.32
C LEU A 156 -5.89 -15.34 -6.49
N ARG A 157 -6.13 -16.64 -6.29
CA ARG A 157 -5.22 -17.51 -5.54
C ARG A 157 -3.89 -17.69 -6.27
N GLU A 158 -3.91 -17.76 -7.61
CA GLU A 158 -2.70 -17.82 -8.42
C GLU A 158 -1.85 -16.54 -8.31
N ILE A 159 -2.48 -15.37 -8.21
CA ILE A 159 -1.74 -14.13 -7.96
C ILE A 159 -1.01 -14.20 -6.60
N ASN A 160 -1.70 -14.62 -5.53
CA ASN A 160 -1.06 -14.81 -4.23
C ASN A 160 0.09 -15.83 -4.27
N ARG A 161 -0.09 -16.96 -4.97
CA ARG A 161 0.98 -17.96 -5.17
C ARG A 161 2.17 -17.36 -5.91
N LYS A 162 1.93 -16.55 -6.93
CA LYS A 162 3.00 -15.88 -7.68
C LYS A 162 3.77 -14.89 -6.82
N ILE A 163 3.09 -14.14 -5.94
CA ILE A 163 3.75 -13.26 -4.97
C ILE A 163 4.63 -14.07 -4.01
N ILE A 164 4.13 -15.21 -3.51
CA ILE A 164 4.91 -16.11 -2.64
C ILE A 164 6.16 -16.63 -3.38
N ALA A 165 5.99 -17.10 -4.61
CA ALA A 165 7.09 -17.59 -5.41
C ALA A 165 8.15 -16.52 -5.70
N LEU A 166 7.72 -15.27 -5.98
CA LEU A 166 8.62 -14.12 -6.12
C LEU A 166 9.37 -13.83 -4.81
N GLY A 167 8.69 -13.92 -3.66
CA GLY A 167 9.33 -13.79 -2.35
C GLY A 167 10.44 -14.82 -2.14
N GLU A 168 10.16 -16.09 -2.42
CA GLU A 168 11.14 -17.18 -2.34
C GLU A 168 12.30 -16.95 -3.32
N GLN A 169 12.00 -16.63 -4.58
CA GLN A 169 13.01 -16.43 -5.63
C GLN A 169 13.98 -15.29 -5.33
N TYR A 170 13.49 -14.18 -4.76
CA TYR A 170 14.29 -12.99 -4.49
C TYR A 170 14.67 -12.80 -3.01
N GLY A 171 14.41 -13.80 -2.17
CA GLY A 171 14.75 -13.78 -0.73
C GLY A 171 14.03 -12.68 0.05
N LYS A 172 12.77 -12.35 -0.34
CA LYS A 172 11.92 -11.38 0.34
C LYS A 172 10.93 -12.08 1.26
N PRO A 173 10.79 -11.68 2.53
CA PRO A 173 9.70 -12.15 3.37
C PRO A 173 8.35 -11.87 2.69
N VAL A 174 7.42 -12.83 2.80
CA VAL A 174 6.03 -12.63 2.40
C VAL A 174 5.17 -12.70 3.64
N VAL A 175 4.33 -11.69 3.84
CA VAL A 175 3.43 -11.60 5.00
C VAL A 175 1.98 -11.59 4.54
N ALA A 176 1.11 -12.22 5.33
CA ALA A 176 -0.33 -12.14 5.15
C ALA A 176 -0.86 -10.96 5.97
N THR A 177 -1.57 -10.04 5.32
CA THR A 177 -2.20 -8.88 5.94
C THR A 177 -3.70 -8.89 5.67
N CYS A 178 -4.51 -8.33 6.56
CA CYS A 178 -5.96 -8.26 6.38
C CYS A 178 -6.44 -6.96 5.74
N ASP A 179 -5.59 -5.93 5.68
CA ASP A 179 -5.95 -4.60 5.16
C ASP A 179 -7.24 -4.05 5.81
N ALA A 180 -7.25 -4.08 7.15
CA ALA A 180 -8.44 -3.75 7.92
C ALA A 180 -8.76 -2.25 7.83
N HIS A 181 -9.96 -1.94 7.36
CA HIS A 181 -10.51 -0.59 7.27
C HIS A 181 -11.61 -0.33 8.31
N TYR A 182 -12.08 -1.35 8.98
CA TYR A 182 -13.08 -1.31 10.05
C TYR A 182 -12.91 -2.52 10.97
N PHE A 183 -13.54 -2.48 12.14
CA PHE A 183 -13.29 -3.47 13.19
C PHE A 183 -14.11 -4.76 12.97
N ASP A 184 -15.44 -4.63 12.85
CA ASP A 184 -16.35 -5.75 12.72
C ASP A 184 -16.99 -5.83 11.33
N ALA A 185 -17.32 -7.05 10.87
CA ALA A 185 -17.96 -7.28 9.56
C ALA A 185 -19.27 -6.48 9.39
N GLU A 186 -19.99 -6.22 10.47
CA GLU A 186 -21.24 -5.44 10.47
C GLU A 186 -21.02 -3.97 10.08
N GLU A 187 -19.82 -3.43 10.31
CA GLU A 187 -19.45 -2.06 9.96
C GLU A 187 -19.22 -1.84 8.47
N ALA A 188 -19.15 -2.90 7.67
CA ALA A 188 -19.10 -2.81 6.21
C ALA A 188 -20.22 -1.94 5.62
N LEU A 189 -21.41 -1.96 6.23
CA LEU A 189 -22.53 -1.12 5.81
C LEU A 189 -22.20 0.38 5.98
N TYR A 190 -21.61 0.76 7.11
CA TYR A 190 -21.23 2.16 7.35
C TYR A 190 -20.16 2.62 6.39
N ARG A 191 -19.14 1.79 6.14
CA ARG A 191 -18.12 2.07 5.14
C ARG A 191 -18.74 2.28 3.76
N ARG A 192 -19.63 1.41 3.30
CA ARG A 192 -20.32 1.55 2.00
C ARG A 192 -21.08 2.87 1.88
N ILE A 193 -21.79 3.27 2.92
CA ILE A 193 -22.51 4.55 2.96
C ILE A 193 -21.56 5.74 2.80
N ILE A 194 -20.44 5.72 3.55
CA ILE A 194 -19.43 6.79 3.50
C ILE A 194 -18.78 6.86 2.11
N MET A 195 -18.37 5.72 1.56
CA MET A 195 -17.72 5.65 0.25
C MET A 195 -18.65 6.08 -0.87
N ALA A 196 -19.93 5.64 -0.84
CA ALA A 196 -20.95 6.09 -1.79
C ALA A 196 -21.18 7.61 -1.70
N GLY A 197 -21.20 8.17 -0.49
CA GLY A 197 -21.29 9.61 -0.27
C GLY A 197 -20.11 10.40 -0.83
N GLN A 198 -18.93 9.78 -0.94
CA GLN A 198 -17.72 10.34 -1.56
C GLN A 198 -17.68 10.16 -3.08
N GLY A 199 -18.70 9.51 -3.67
CA GLY A 199 -18.80 9.31 -5.12
C GLY A 199 -18.11 8.05 -5.67
N PHE A 200 -17.68 7.15 -4.80
CA PHE A 200 -17.22 5.82 -5.23
C PHE A 200 -18.41 4.97 -5.69
N LYS A 201 -18.31 4.37 -6.87
CA LYS A 201 -19.41 3.63 -7.49
C LYS A 201 -19.41 2.13 -7.18
N ASP A 202 -18.23 1.57 -6.93
CA ASP A 202 -18.02 0.13 -6.74
C ASP A 202 -17.64 -0.16 -5.28
N VAL A 203 -18.64 -0.08 -4.39
CA VAL A 203 -18.46 -0.26 -2.94
C VAL A 203 -18.88 -1.65 -2.48
N GLU A 204 -19.26 -2.56 -3.39
CA GLU A 204 -19.78 -3.88 -3.05
C GLU A 204 -18.68 -4.89 -2.68
N GLY A 205 -17.43 -4.67 -3.08
CA GLY A 205 -16.29 -5.56 -2.81
C GLY A 205 -15.60 -5.41 -1.45
N ASP A 206 -16.03 -4.45 -0.63
CA ASP A 206 -15.34 -4.08 0.63
C ASP A 206 -15.67 -4.98 1.84
N GLU A 207 -16.43 -6.05 1.66
CA GLU A 207 -16.92 -6.92 2.76
C GLU A 207 -15.80 -7.67 3.51
N GLY A 208 -14.61 -7.74 2.94
CA GLY A 208 -13.44 -8.41 3.52
C GLY A 208 -12.54 -7.56 4.39
N LEU A 209 -12.67 -6.23 4.36
CA LEU A 209 -11.71 -5.28 4.93
C LEU A 209 -11.90 -5.03 6.43
N TYR A 210 -12.20 -6.05 7.22
CA TYR A 210 -12.32 -5.95 8.66
C TYR A 210 -11.19 -6.68 9.40
N PHE A 211 -11.01 -6.34 10.67
CA PHE A 211 -9.97 -6.94 11.50
C PHE A 211 -10.24 -8.44 11.73
N ARG A 212 -9.25 -9.31 11.38
CA ARG A 212 -9.33 -10.77 11.50
C ARG A 212 -8.17 -11.33 12.30
#